data_d23c651aec380e3d4b26e62618c79777
#
_entry.id   d23c651aec380e3d4b26e62618c79777
#
_cell.length_a   1.000
_cell.length_b   1.000
_cell.length_c   1.000
_cell.angle_alpha   90.00
_cell.angle_beta   90.00
_cell.angle_gamma   90.00
#
_symmetry.space_group_name_H-M   'P 1'
#
loop_
_entity.id
_entity.type
_entity.pdbx_description
1 polymer ?
#
loop_
_entity_poly.entity_id
_entity_poly.type
_entity_poly.pdbx_seq_one_letter_code
_entity_poly.pdbx_strand_id
1 'polypeptide(L)'
;MEITDVTATNVDAESWGEFVEFPNLSVMSGYEEYRNTDGENPEFRRKFMGPVGDVVVEVETDAGITGVGHANWATGSIATIIEETLSKLVVGRDPRQREKLWDIMYRATIPFGRKGAAIEAISGVDLALHDIAGKEVDKPVYELLGGPVDDSIDCYASNLHPVSEETLEREAREYVEAGFDTVKLRMLHGPEDGRRGMKENERIVELVRDVVGDELAIAADAYMGWSVRYAKKMCSRLEKYDLAWVEEPVIPDDIDGYAEINASTSIPISGGEHEFTRWGHERLLERDAVDVLQPDVHRAGGLTETKRIADLASTHDVPVIPHSGTNPTLHFIAAATNAPMAEFFPIPEWYTERQPEGERESTYADAIYADPPTPTDGELPLPPGPGIGAELNRDALAEFALE
;
A
#
# COMPACT_ATOMS: atom_id res chain seq x y z
N MET A 1 -0.33 32.29 7.65
CA MET A 1 -0.22 31.02 8.37
C MET A 1 1.19 30.51 8.18
N GLU A 2 1.83 30.14 9.27
CA GLU A 2 3.20 29.60 9.28
C GLU A 2 3.22 28.29 10.05
N ILE A 3 4.04 27.34 9.64
CA ILE A 3 4.29 26.08 10.37
C ILE A 3 5.07 26.42 11.63
N THR A 4 4.56 26.01 12.78
CA THR A 4 5.18 26.26 14.09
C THR A 4 5.95 25.06 14.62
N ASP A 5 5.48 23.84 14.33
CA ASP A 5 6.14 22.61 14.75
C ASP A 5 5.84 21.44 13.79
N VAL A 6 6.70 20.42 13.83
CA VAL A 6 6.55 19.15 13.13
C VAL A 6 7.01 18.04 14.06
N THR A 7 6.11 17.15 14.41
CA THR A 7 6.39 15.99 15.27
C THR A 7 6.14 14.68 14.52
N ALA A 8 6.84 13.63 14.91
CA ALA A 8 6.75 12.31 14.32
C ALA A 8 6.68 11.25 15.42
N THR A 9 5.57 10.57 15.55
CA THR A 9 5.34 9.52 16.53
C THR A 9 5.49 8.16 15.87
N ASN A 10 6.49 7.37 16.29
CA ASN A 10 6.59 5.97 15.88
C ASN A 10 5.50 5.15 16.56
N VAL A 11 4.80 4.35 15.80
CA VAL A 11 3.72 3.47 16.28
C VAL A 11 4.11 2.02 16.03
N ASP A 12 3.91 1.14 17.02
CA ASP A 12 4.22 -0.27 16.91
C ASP A 12 3.36 -0.96 15.85
N ALA A 13 3.91 -1.97 15.18
CA ALA A 13 3.19 -2.84 14.26
C ALA A 13 2.03 -3.60 14.92
N GLU A 14 2.02 -3.73 16.25
CA GLU A 14 0.87 -4.28 16.98
C GLU A 14 -0.41 -3.47 16.75
N SER A 15 -0.27 -2.18 16.38
CA SER A 15 -1.41 -1.36 15.95
C SER A 15 -2.10 -1.89 14.68
N TRP A 16 -1.41 -2.69 13.89
CA TRP A 16 -1.94 -3.32 12.67
C TRP A 16 -2.70 -4.62 12.94
N GLY A 17 -2.69 -5.11 14.20
CA GLY A 17 -3.20 -6.43 14.56
C GLY A 17 -2.26 -7.57 14.14
N GLU A 18 -2.69 -8.82 14.32
CA GLU A 18 -1.85 -10.01 14.08
C GLU A 18 -1.74 -10.40 12.58
N PHE A 19 -1.96 -9.48 11.66
CA PHE A 19 -1.95 -9.68 10.21
C PHE A 19 -0.68 -10.34 9.65
N VAL A 20 0.38 -10.33 10.43
CA VAL A 20 1.74 -10.70 10.01
C VAL A 20 2.03 -12.21 10.16
N GLU A 21 1.07 -13.01 10.65
CA GLU A 21 1.25 -14.45 10.88
C GLU A 21 0.80 -15.34 9.70
N PHE A 22 0.36 -14.73 8.60
CA PHE A 22 -0.12 -15.52 7.45
C PHE A 22 1.02 -16.08 6.59
N PRO A 23 0.79 -17.27 5.97
CA PRO A 23 1.72 -17.81 5.00
C PRO A 23 1.94 -16.82 3.86
N ASN A 24 3.19 -16.51 3.57
CA ASN A 24 3.53 -15.55 2.54
C ASN A 24 4.87 -15.87 1.87
N LEU A 25 4.92 -15.69 0.56
CA LEU A 25 6.17 -15.58 -0.18
C LEU A 25 6.75 -14.17 0.05
N SER A 26 8.05 -14.06 0.13
CA SER A 26 8.73 -12.76 0.24
C SER A 26 10.08 -12.76 -0.45
N VAL A 27 10.67 -11.58 -0.61
CA VAL A 27 12.04 -11.40 -1.10
C VAL A 27 13.07 -12.18 -0.26
N MET A 28 12.76 -12.48 1.02
CA MET A 28 13.63 -13.25 1.93
C MET A 28 13.44 -14.75 1.85
N SER A 29 12.44 -15.25 1.12
CA SER A 29 12.12 -16.69 1.06
C SER A 29 13.22 -17.57 0.43
N GLY A 30 14.23 -16.96 -0.19
CA GLY A 30 15.46 -17.63 -0.61
C GLY A 30 16.32 -18.16 0.54
N TYR A 31 16.09 -17.68 1.76
CA TYR A 31 16.78 -18.13 2.97
C TYR A 31 15.85 -18.98 3.82
N GLU A 32 16.25 -20.19 4.18
CA GLU A 32 15.40 -21.16 4.87
C GLU A 32 14.83 -20.64 6.19
N GLU A 33 15.61 -19.87 6.94
CA GLU A 33 15.22 -19.29 8.22
C GLU A 33 14.16 -18.19 8.13
N TYR A 34 13.90 -17.65 6.92
CA TYR A 34 12.89 -16.61 6.67
C TYR A 34 11.70 -17.14 5.87
N ARG A 35 11.62 -18.43 5.60
CA ARG A 35 10.48 -19.01 4.89
C ARG A 35 9.27 -19.10 5.80
N ASN A 36 8.14 -18.64 5.32
CA ASN A 36 6.87 -18.61 6.04
C ASN A 36 5.74 -19.27 5.22
N THR A 37 6.00 -20.43 4.65
CA THR A 37 5.03 -21.15 3.80
C THR A 37 3.89 -21.82 4.58
N ASP A 38 3.98 -21.89 5.89
CA ASP A 38 2.99 -22.46 6.81
C ASP A 38 2.41 -21.42 7.79
N GLY A 39 2.89 -20.16 7.74
CA GLY A 39 2.45 -19.11 8.63
C GLY A 39 2.99 -19.22 10.08
N GLU A 40 3.78 -20.26 10.37
CA GLU A 40 4.21 -20.57 11.75
C GLU A 40 5.63 -20.09 12.08
N ASN A 41 6.28 -19.29 11.20
CA ASN A 41 7.64 -18.86 11.44
C ASN A 41 7.72 -17.53 12.20
N PRO A 42 7.86 -17.52 13.55
CA PRO A 42 7.94 -16.28 14.32
C PRO A 42 9.20 -15.45 14.03
N GLU A 43 10.24 -16.08 13.48
CA GLU A 43 11.47 -15.39 13.09
C GLU A 43 11.28 -14.57 11.80
N PHE A 44 10.35 -14.95 10.93
CA PHE A 44 9.98 -14.17 9.76
C PHE A 44 9.49 -12.79 10.20
N ARG A 45 8.48 -12.73 11.08
CA ARG A 45 7.96 -11.48 11.62
C ARG A 45 9.04 -10.65 12.30
N ARG A 46 9.73 -11.25 13.27
CA ARG A 46 10.70 -10.54 14.11
C ARG A 46 11.92 -10.02 13.34
N LYS A 47 12.40 -10.77 12.36
CA LYS A 47 13.65 -10.43 11.65
C LYS A 47 13.45 -9.77 10.31
N PHE A 48 12.42 -10.17 9.57
CA PHE A 48 12.14 -9.60 8.25
C PHE A 48 11.41 -8.26 8.36
N MET A 49 10.35 -8.25 9.18
CA MET A 49 9.58 -7.03 9.39
C MET A 49 10.29 -6.06 10.34
N GLY A 50 11.18 -6.56 11.22
CA GLY A 50 11.92 -5.76 12.19
C GLY A 50 11.00 -5.02 13.17
N PRO A 51 11.41 -3.90 13.73
CA PRO A 51 10.51 -2.96 14.41
C PRO A 51 9.76 -2.16 13.37
N VAL A 52 8.93 -2.85 12.56
CA VAL A 52 8.07 -2.23 11.56
C VAL A 52 6.85 -1.71 12.27
N GLY A 53 6.50 -0.51 11.98
CA GLY A 53 5.33 0.19 12.44
C GLY A 53 5.06 1.33 11.50
N ASP A 54 4.24 2.25 11.93
CA ASP A 54 3.94 3.47 11.23
C ASP A 54 4.60 4.67 11.89
N VAL A 55 4.70 5.77 11.15
CA VAL A 55 4.99 7.08 11.72
C VAL A 55 3.83 8.00 11.47
N VAL A 56 3.16 8.40 12.54
CA VAL A 56 2.17 9.48 12.50
C VAL A 56 2.90 10.82 12.54
N VAL A 57 2.61 11.68 11.57
CA VAL A 57 3.23 12.99 11.43
C VAL A 57 2.19 14.08 11.72
N GLU A 58 2.50 14.98 12.63
CA GLU A 58 1.67 16.14 12.92
C GLU A 58 2.41 17.42 12.57
N VAL A 59 1.76 18.30 11.82
CA VAL A 59 2.29 19.63 11.44
C VAL A 59 1.38 20.68 12.03
N GLU A 60 1.89 21.43 12.99
CA GLU A 60 1.16 22.52 13.65
C GLU A 60 1.37 23.86 12.96
N THR A 61 0.38 24.74 13.06
CA THR A 61 0.44 26.10 12.50
C THR A 61 0.07 27.18 13.52
N ASP A 62 0.53 28.41 13.29
CA ASP A 62 0.17 29.59 14.07
C ASP A 62 -1.31 29.97 13.97
N ALA A 63 -2.04 29.39 13.03
CA ALA A 63 -3.50 29.53 12.89
C ALA A 63 -4.30 28.54 13.75
N GLY A 64 -3.63 27.66 14.50
CA GLY A 64 -4.28 26.62 15.32
C GLY A 64 -4.83 25.45 14.50
N ILE A 65 -4.40 25.30 13.24
CA ILE A 65 -4.71 24.14 12.41
C ILE A 65 -3.56 23.17 12.54
N THR A 66 -3.87 21.90 12.88
CA THR A 66 -2.90 20.80 12.86
C THR A 66 -3.25 19.86 11.71
N GLY A 67 -2.29 19.61 10.85
CA GLY A 67 -2.38 18.59 9.80
C GLY A 67 -1.81 17.27 10.27
N VAL A 68 -2.44 16.18 9.84
CA VAL A 68 -2.03 14.82 10.12
C VAL A 68 -1.57 14.15 8.82
N GLY A 69 -0.43 13.52 8.88
CA GLY A 69 0.10 12.67 7.82
C GLY A 69 0.63 11.37 8.38
N HIS A 70 1.05 10.48 7.51
CA HIS A 70 1.41 9.13 7.87
C HIS A 70 2.48 8.59 6.91
N ALA A 71 3.47 7.88 7.42
CA ALA A 71 4.46 7.15 6.65
C ALA A 71 4.46 5.68 7.07
N ASN A 72 4.41 4.78 6.08
CA ASN A 72 4.30 3.34 6.28
C ASN A 72 5.66 2.66 6.35
N TRP A 73 5.66 1.45 6.91
CA TRP A 73 6.83 0.57 7.01
C TRP A 73 8.00 1.26 7.71
N ALA A 74 7.64 2.15 8.62
CA ALA A 74 8.56 3.02 9.27
C ALA A 74 9.36 2.30 10.34
N THR A 75 10.60 2.64 10.35
CA THR A 75 11.46 2.41 11.50
C THR A 75 11.73 3.77 12.15
N GLY A 76 12.25 3.81 13.36
CA GLY A 76 12.64 5.05 14.03
C GLY A 76 13.53 5.98 13.19
N SER A 77 14.09 5.48 12.08
CA SER A 77 14.86 6.29 11.14
C SER A 77 14.00 7.33 10.41
N ILE A 78 12.75 7.01 10.08
CA ILE A 78 11.84 7.94 9.38
C ILE A 78 11.47 9.10 10.29
N ALA A 79 11.05 8.83 11.53
CA ALA A 79 10.78 9.86 12.51
C ALA A 79 12.00 10.76 12.74
N THR A 80 13.19 10.19 12.87
CA THR A 80 14.44 10.94 12.98
C THR A 80 14.68 11.86 11.77
N ILE A 81 14.44 11.39 10.55
CA ILE A 81 14.58 12.23 9.34
C ILE A 81 13.57 13.39 9.38
N ILE A 82 12.33 13.12 9.79
CA ILE A 82 11.29 14.16 9.91
C ILE A 82 11.74 15.21 10.93
N GLU A 83 12.05 14.82 12.15
CA GLU A 83 12.34 15.74 13.25
C GLU A 83 13.70 16.46 13.11
N GLU A 84 14.75 15.72 12.72
CA GLU A 84 16.10 16.26 12.69
C GLU A 84 16.49 16.94 11.37
N THR A 85 15.74 16.63 10.30
CA THR A 85 16.06 17.17 8.97
C THR A 85 14.90 17.98 8.38
N LEU A 86 13.71 17.37 8.19
CA LEU A 86 12.63 17.99 7.45
C LEU A 86 11.98 19.14 8.24
N SER A 87 11.77 18.99 9.55
CA SER A 87 11.21 20.04 10.40
C SER A 87 11.98 21.35 10.28
N LYS A 88 13.31 21.28 10.29
CA LYS A 88 14.21 22.46 10.15
C LYS A 88 14.08 23.17 8.80
N LEU A 89 13.56 22.46 7.80
CA LEU A 89 13.36 23.01 6.46
C LEU A 89 11.98 23.65 6.29
N VAL A 90 10.97 23.20 7.05
CA VAL A 90 9.58 23.61 6.84
C VAL A 90 9.04 24.54 7.93
N VAL A 91 9.52 24.46 9.18
CA VAL A 91 9.14 25.37 10.26
C VAL A 91 9.43 26.83 9.89
N GLY A 92 8.52 27.74 10.21
CA GLY A 92 8.55 29.15 9.84
C GLY A 92 8.14 29.43 8.38
N ARG A 93 7.66 28.42 7.63
CA ARG A 93 7.20 28.58 6.25
C ARG A 93 5.68 28.47 6.14
N ASP A 94 5.15 28.98 5.04
CA ASP A 94 3.73 28.87 4.71
C ASP A 94 3.37 27.46 4.21
N PRO A 95 2.52 26.70 4.93
CA PRO A 95 2.14 25.33 4.55
C PRO A 95 1.38 25.25 3.23
N ARG A 96 0.82 26.36 2.73
CA ARG A 96 0.13 26.39 1.42
C ARG A 96 1.09 26.24 0.24
N GLN A 97 2.40 26.44 0.44
CA GLN A 97 3.43 26.30 -0.60
C GLN A 97 3.89 24.84 -0.75
N ARG A 98 2.95 23.86 -0.77
CA ARG A 98 3.24 22.43 -0.77
C ARG A 98 4.27 22.03 -1.83
N GLU A 99 4.07 22.43 -3.07
CA GLU A 99 4.99 22.14 -4.19
C GLU A 99 6.44 22.58 -3.90
N LYS A 100 6.58 23.77 -3.33
CA LYS A 100 7.89 24.33 -3.00
C LYS A 100 8.51 23.63 -1.78
N LEU A 101 7.70 23.30 -0.77
CA LEU A 101 8.16 22.60 0.42
C LEU A 101 8.59 21.17 0.06
N TRP A 102 7.85 20.50 -0.79
CA TRP A 102 8.21 19.19 -1.33
C TRP A 102 9.57 19.25 -2.05
N ASP A 103 9.77 20.19 -2.95
CA ASP A 103 11.03 20.34 -3.72
C ASP A 103 12.22 20.67 -2.79
N ILE A 104 12.01 21.49 -1.77
CA ILE A 104 13.03 21.80 -0.75
C ILE A 104 13.43 20.55 0.03
N MET A 105 12.45 19.77 0.55
CA MET A 105 12.70 18.55 1.30
C MET A 105 13.41 17.51 0.42
N TYR A 106 12.95 17.31 -0.80
CA TYR A 106 13.57 16.38 -1.74
C TYR A 106 15.01 16.77 -2.05
N ARG A 107 15.28 18.03 -2.43
CA ARG A 107 16.64 18.48 -2.75
C ARG A 107 17.59 18.38 -1.57
N ALA A 108 17.12 18.64 -0.37
CA ALA A 108 17.93 18.53 0.84
C ALA A 108 18.31 17.08 1.15
N THR A 109 17.45 16.12 0.80
CA THR A 109 17.67 14.69 1.05
C THR A 109 18.38 13.96 -0.10
N ILE A 110 18.52 14.53 -1.29
CA ILE A 110 19.20 13.91 -2.44
C ILE A 110 20.53 13.21 -2.09
N PRO A 111 21.41 13.79 -1.25
CA PRO A 111 22.70 13.17 -0.94
C PRO A 111 22.61 11.82 -0.23
N PHE A 112 21.50 11.52 0.47
CA PHE A 112 21.36 10.32 1.29
C PHE A 112 20.03 9.58 1.12
N GLY A 113 19.03 10.15 0.40
CA GLY A 113 17.72 9.56 0.33
C GLY A 113 16.94 9.95 -0.92
N ARG A 114 17.18 9.24 -2.04
CA ARG A 114 16.38 9.36 -3.27
C ARG A 114 15.31 8.27 -3.37
N LYS A 115 15.40 7.24 -2.52
CA LYS A 115 14.46 6.13 -2.34
C LYS A 115 14.44 5.77 -0.85
N GLY A 116 13.41 5.04 -0.43
CA GLY A 116 13.24 4.56 0.94
C GLY A 116 12.98 5.67 1.95
N ALA A 117 13.44 5.47 3.17
CA ALA A 117 13.08 6.22 4.37
C ALA A 117 13.02 7.76 4.22
N ALA A 118 13.89 8.37 3.39
CA ALA A 118 13.83 9.83 3.21
C ALA A 118 12.62 10.27 2.36
N ILE A 119 12.19 9.48 1.39
CA ILE A 119 11.00 9.79 0.58
C ILE A 119 9.73 9.46 1.37
N GLU A 120 9.73 8.40 2.16
CA GLU A 120 8.63 8.07 3.08
C GLU A 120 8.44 9.20 4.13
N ALA A 121 9.54 9.72 4.68
CA ALA A 121 9.50 10.90 5.56
C ALA A 121 8.88 12.13 4.87
N ILE A 122 9.22 12.37 3.60
CA ILE A 122 8.62 13.45 2.79
C ILE A 122 7.14 13.19 2.57
N SER A 123 6.74 11.92 2.32
CA SER A 123 5.34 11.55 2.16
C SER A 123 4.51 11.93 3.38
N GLY A 124 4.95 11.55 4.58
CA GLY A 124 4.24 11.88 5.81
C GLY A 124 4.05 13.39 6.02
N VAL A 125 5.08 14.19 5.76
CA VAL A 125 4.97 15.66 5.86
C VAL A 125 4.07 16.22 4.76
N ASP A 126 4.16 15.72 3.52
CA ASP A 126 3.33 16.19 2.40
C ASP A 126 1.83 15.92 2.65
N LEU A 127 1.49 14.75 3.19
CA LEU A 127 0.13 14.39 3.57
C LEU A 127 -0.41 15.36 4.64
N ALA A 128 0.36 15.65 5.67
CA ALA A 128 -0.01 16.64 6.70
C ALA A 128 -0.23 18.05 6.13
N LEU A 129 0.57 18.45 5.14
CA LEU A 129 0.38 19.74 4.47
C LEU A 129 -0.88 19.78 3.60
N HIS A 130 -1.26 18.65 2.99
CA HIS A 130 -2.53 18.53 2.27
C HIS A 130 -3.72 18.55 3.23
N ASP A 131 -3.61 17.92 4.39
CA ASP A 131 -4.63 17.95 5.43
C ASP A 131 -4.88 19.37 5.94
N ILE A 132 -3.80 20.13 6.24
CA ILE A 132 -3.91 21.54 6.58
C ILE A 132 -4.67 22.34 5.50
N ALA A 133 -4.35 22.09 4.25
CA ALA A 133 -4.98 22.83 3.15
C ALA A 133 -6.47 22.57 3.04
N GLY A 134 -6.91 21.32 3.22
CA GLY A 134 -8.33 20.99 3.26
C GLY A 134 -9.04 21.58 4.47
N LYS A 135 -8.44 21.48 5.65
CA LYS A 135 -8.95 22.06 6.90
C LYS A 135 -9.06 23.60 6.85
N GLU A 136 -8.08 24.28 6.22
CA GLU A 136 -8.11 25.74 6.09
C GLU A 136 -9.33 26.24 5.31
N VAL A 137 -9.78 25.49 4.30
CA VAL A 137 -10.88 25.89 3.42
C VAL A 137 -12.17 25.10 3.66
N ASP A 138 -12.20 24.27 4.70
CA ASP A 138 -13.33 23.40 5.07
C ASP A 138 -13.80 22.50 3.92
N LYS A 139 -12.84 21.81 3.27
CA LYS A 139 -13.04 20.92 2.12
C LYS A 139 -12.24 19.64 2.23
N PRO A 140 -12.74 18.50 1.71
CA PRO A 140 -11.93 17.31 1.54
C PRO A 140 -10.81 17.54 0.51
N VAL A 141 -9.69 16.87 0.71
CA VAL A 141 -8.49 17.05 -0.12
C VAL A 141 -8.76 16.72 -1.59
N TYR A 142 -9.57 15.72 -1.92
CA TYR A 142 -9.86 15.39 -3.31
C TYR A 142 -10.49 16.56 -4.09
N GLU A 143 -11.31 17.43 -3.46
CA GLU A 143 -11.83 18.63 -4.11
C GLU A 143 -10.70 19.61 -4.48
N LEU A 144 -9.65 19.70 -3.65
CA LEU A 144 -8.48 20.56 -3.94
C LEU A 144 -7.58 19.98 -5.01
N LEU A 145 -7.65 18.65 -5.24
CA LEU A 145 -6.92 17.95 -6.29
C LEU A 145 -7.68 17.94 -7.64
N GLY A 146 -8.97 18.37 -7.65
CA GLY A 146 -9.78 18.47 -8.85
C GLY A 146 -10.89 17.43 -8.99
N GLY A 147 -11.10 16.60 -7.97
CA GLY A 147 -12.17 15.61 -7.90
C GLY A 147 -13.51 16.17 -7.35
N PRO A 148 -14.51 15.30 -7.03
CA PRO A 148 -14.40 13.86 -7.29
C PRO A 148 -14.64 13.52 -8.77
N VAL A 149 -14.07 12.40 -9.22
CA VAL A 149 -14.31 11.83 -10.55
C VAL A 149 -15.63 11.05 -10.55
N ASP A 150 -15.87 10.26 -9.50
CA ASP A 150 -17.07 9.47 -9.27
C ASP A 150 -17.62 9.67 -7.85
N ASP A 151 -18.85 9.22 -7.58
CA ASP A 151 -19.53 9.40 -6.30
C ASP A 151 -19.11 8.36 -5.24
N SER A 152 -18.45 7.27 -5.64
CA SER A 152 -17.87 6.18 -4.82
C SER A 152 -16.56 5.71 -5.46
N ILE A 153 -15.84 4.84 -4.77
CA ILE A 153 -14.57 4.27 -5.23
C ILE A 153 -14.69 2.75 -5.21
N ASP A 154 -14.59 2.12 -6.38
CA ASP A 154 -14.48 0.66 -6.48
C ASP A 154 -13.26 0.16 -5.69
N CYS A 155 -13.36 -1.02 -5.06
CA CYS A 155 -12.22 -1.59 -4.37
C CYS A 155 -12.13 -3.12 -4.55
N TYR A 156 -10.92 -3.62 -4.43
CA TYR A 156 -10.67 -5.05 -4.46
C TYR A 156 -10.20 -5.58 -3.10
N ALA A 157 -10.54 -6.85 -2.82
CA ALA A 157 -10.13 -7.52 -1.58
C ALA A 157 -8.71 -8.08 -1.71
N SER A 158 -7.79 -7.59 -0.88
CA SER A 158 -6.35 -7.87 -0.97
C SER A 158 -5.81 -8.77 0.13
N ASN A 159 -6.54 -9.81 0.52
CA ASN A 159 -6.15 -10.58 1.71
C ASN A 159 -6.31 -12.08 1.62
N LEU A 160 -6.47 -12.64 0.43
CA LEU A 160 -6.51 -14.10 0.28
C LEU A 160 -5.15 -14.72 0.63
N HIS A 161 -5.05 -15.28 1.83
CA HIS A 161 -3.87 -15.99 2.30
C HIS A 161 -4.11 -17.50 2.29
N PRO A 162 -3.28 -18.28 1.62
CA PRO A 162 -3.46 -19.71 1.50
C PRO A 162 -3.00 -20.48 2.76
N VAL A 163 -3.62 -20.20 3.90
CA VAL A 163 -3.37 -20.88 5.19
C VAL A 163 -3.76 -22.36 5.11
N SER A 164 -4.91 -22.65 4.53
CA SER A 164 -5.39 -23.98 4.17
C SER A 164 -6.38 -23.89 3.01
N GLU A 165 -6.66 -24.99 2.32
CA GLU A 165 -7.69 -25.00 1.27
C GLU A 165 -9.05 -24.57 1.82
N GLU A 166 -9.43 -25.09 3.01
CA GLU A 166 -10.72 -24.78 3.65
C GLU A 166 -10.86 -23.30 3.99
N THR A 167 -9.83 -22.69 4.59
CA THR A 167 -9.86 -21.25 4.92
C THR A 167 -9.85 -20.40 3.66
N LEU A 168 -9.05 -20.75 2.66
CA LEU A 168 -8.97 -20.03 1.40
C LEU A 168 -10.30 -20.06 0.61
N GLU A 169 -10.96 -21.21 0.54
CA GLU A 169 -12.30 -21.33 -0.08
C GLU A 169 -13.34 -20.50 0.68
N ARG A 170 -13.31 -20.53 2.01
CA ARG A 170 -14.24 -19.78 2.85
C ARG A 170 -14.05 -18.28 2.64
N GLU A 171 -12.84 -17.80 2.75
CA GLU A 171 -12.47 -16.39 2.58
C GLU A 171 -12.84 -15.89 1.16
N ALA A 172 -12.54 -16.64 0.12
CA ALA A 172 -12.93 -16.30 -1.23
C ALA A 172 -14.45 -16.16 -1.39
N ARG A 173 -15.26 -17.03 -0.75
CA ARG A 173 -16.74 -16.91 -0.73
C ARG A 173 -17.21 -15.67 0.01
N GLU A 174 -16.63 -15.39 1.17
CA GLU A 174 -16.95 -14.19 1.96
C GLU A 174 -16.75 -12.91 1.12
N TYR A 175 -15.67 -12.83 0.34
CA TYR A 175 -15.39 -11.68 -0.50
C TYR A 175 -16.35 -11.54 -1.69
N VAL A 176 -16.74 -12.67 -2.31
CA VAL A 176 -17.81 -12.69 -3.33
C VAL A 176 -19.14 -12.21 -2.74
N GLU A 177 -19.50 -12.69 -1.54
CA GLU A 177 -20.76 -12.32 -0.86
C GLU A 177 -20.74 -10.86 -0.38
N ALA A 178 -19.56 -10.31 -0.10
CA ALA A 178 -19.37 -8.89 0.24
C ALA A 178 -19.39 -7.96 -0.99
N GLY A 179 -19.53 -8.51 -2.20
CA GLY A 179 -19.70 -7.75 -3.45
C GLY A 179 -18.40 -7.30 -4.11
N PHE A 180 -17.24 -7.86 -3.72
CA PHE A 180 -15.99 -7.56 -4.42
C PHE A 180 -15.96 -8.22 -5.79
N ASP A 181 -15.60 -7.45 -6.83
CA ASP A 181 -15.43 -7.93 -8.20
C ASP A 181 -14.01 -8.41 -8.51
N THR A 182 -13.07 -8.10 -7.63
CA THR A 182 -11.65 -8.49 -7.74
C THR A 182 -11.11 -8.92 -6.39
N VAL A 183 -10.35 -10.03 -6.39
CA VAL A 183 -9.65 -10.53 -5.19
C VAL A 183 -8.17 -10.70 -5.49
N LYS A 184 -7.30 -10.46 -4.50
CA LYS A 184 -5.85 -10.65 -4.63
C LYS A 184 -5.36 -11.78 -3.72
N LEU A 185 -4.73 -12.77 -4.35
CA LEU A 185 -4.20 -13.98 -3.73
C LEU A 185 -2.69 -13.88 -3.52
N ARG A 186 -2.23 -14.13 -2.32
CA ARG A 186 -0.79 -14.21 -2.01
C ARG A 186 -0.19 -15.52 -2.50
N MET A 187 0.95 -15.45 -3.22
CA MET A 187 1.70 -16.64 -3.61
C MET A 187 2.51 -17.21 -2.43
N LEU A 188 2.72 -18.53 -2.43
CA LEU A 188 3.45 -19.21 -1.34
C LEU A 188 4.86 -19.61 -1.71
N HIS A 189 5.12 -19.95 -2.97
CA HIS A 189 6.31 -20.65 -3.37
C HIS A 189 7.13 -19.88 -4.39
N GLY A 190 8.45 -19.96 -4.20
CA GLY A 190 9.48 -19.34 -5.01
C GLY A 190 10.39 -20.31 -5.75
N PRO A 191 11.50 -19.82 -6.33
CA PRO A 191 12.46 -20.61 -7.08
C PRO A 191 13.03 -21.81 -6.31
N GLU A 192 13.16 -21.71 -5.00
CA GLU A 192 13.71 -22.71 -4.08
C GLU A 192 12.85 -23.97 -4.01
N ASP A 193 11.52 -23.82 -4.25
CA ASP A 193 10.56 -24.92 -4.23
C ASP A 193 10.47 -25.63 -5.58
N GLY A 194 11.07 -25.09 -6.61
CA GLY A 194 11.19 -25.66 -7.94
C GLY A 194 9.82 -26.04 -8.56
N ARG A 195 9.74 -27.22 -9.17
CA ARG A 195 8.49 -27.67 -9.83
C ARG A 195 7.36 -27.97 -8.86
N ARG A 196 7.67 -28.36 -7.65
CA ARG A 196 6.65 -28.67 -6.62
C ARG A 196 5.95 -27.37 -6.24
N GLY A 197 6.70 -26.33 -5.88
CA GLY A 197 6.13 -25.03 -5.55
C GLY A 197 5.31 -24.43 -6.69
N MET A 198 5.78 -24.57 -7.95
CA MET A 198 4.96 -24.13 -9.11
C MET A 198 3.60 -24.82 -9.20
N LYS A 199 3.53 -26.11 -8.85
CA LYS A 199 2.26 -26.84 -8.87
C LYS A 199 1.34 -26.42 -7.73
N GLU A 200 1.91 -26.13 -6.56
CA GLU A 200 1.11 -25.65 -5.43
C GLU A 200 0.60 -24.23 -5.69
N ASN A 201 1.41 -23.31 -6.22
CA ASN A 201 0.95 -21.99 -6.64
C ASN A 201 -0.16 -22.07 -7.70
N GLU A 202 -0.02 -22.97 -8.69
CA GLU A 202 -1.07 -23.19 -9.70
C GLU A 202 -2.35 -23.75 -9.05
N ARG A 203 -2.22 -24.68 -8.09
CA ARG A 203 -3.35 -25.31 -7.40
C ARG A 203 -4.16 -24.31 -6.56
N ILE A 204 -3.51 -23.39 -5.83
CA ILE A 204 -4.23 -22.39 -5.05
C ILE A 204 -4.97 -21.39 -5.95
N VAL A 205 -4.41 -21.03 -7.10
CA VAL A 205 -5.12 -20.21 -8.10
C VAL A 205 -6.33 -20.95 -8.68
N GLU A 206 -6.17 -22.24 -9.05
CA GLU A 206 -7.26 -23.10 -9.51
C GLU A 206 -8.39 -23.17 -8.47
N LEU A 207 -8.04 -23.37 -7.19
CA LEU A 207 -9.00 -23.43 -6.09
C LEU A 207 -9.80 -22.12 -5.96
N VAL A 208 -9.13 -20.97 -5.99
CA VAL A 208 -9.81 -19.66 -5.91
C VAL A 208 -10.71 -19.47 -7.13
N ARG A 209 -10.23 -19.79 -8.35
CA ARG A 209 -11.03 -19.67 -9.58
C ARG A 209 -12.28 -20.55 -9.55
N ASP A 210 -12.18 -21.77 -9.03
CA ASP A 210 -13.33 -22.69 -8.87
C ASP A 210 -14.39 -22.13 -7.89
N VAL A 211 -13.95 -21.33 -6.90
CA VAL A 211 -14.85 -20.71 -5.91
C VAL A 211 -15.50 -19.44 -6.45
N VAL A 212 -14.70 -18.54 -7.03
CA VAL A 212 -15.18 -17.20 -7.43
C VAL A 212 -15.86 -17.22 -8.81
N GLY A 213 -15.68 -18.29 -9.60
CA GLY A 213 -16.24 -18.39 -10.96
C GLY A 213 -15.44 -17.61 -12.00
N ASP A 214 -15.97 -17.51 -13.23
CA ASP A 214 -15.25 -16.92 -14.36
C ASP A 214 -15.43 -15.40 -14.45
N GLU A 215 -16.44 -14.84 -13.81
CA GLU A 215 -16.79 -13.40 -13.92
C GLU A 215 -15.96 -12.52 -13.00
N LEU A 216 -15.44 -13.05 -11.88
CA LEU A 216 -14.70 -12.30 -10.90
C LEU A 216 -13.19 -12.31 -11.20
N ALA A 217 -12.56 -11.16 -11.10
CA ALA A 217 -11.13 -11.02 -11.39
C ALA A 217 -10.25 -11.53 -10.23
N ILE A 218 -9.15 -12.21 -10.55
CA ILE A 218 -8.16 -12.68 -9.58
C ILE A 218 -6.81 -12.03 -9.90
N ALA A 219 -6.23 -11.34 -8.93
CA ALA A 219 -4.85 -10.91 -8.95
C ALA A 219 -3.98 -11.88 -8.15
N ALA A 220 -2.71 -11.98 -8.49
CA ALA A 220 -1.75 -12.84 -7.81
C ALA A 220 -0.51 -12.03 -7.40
N ASP A 221 -0.18 -12.03 -6.11
CA ASP A 221 0.93 -11.27 -5.57
C ASP A 221 2.11 -12.20 -5.20
N ALA A 222 3.25 -11.97 -5.84
CA ALA A 222 4.48 -12.71 -5.62
C ALA A 222 5.45 -12.01 -4.65
N TYR A 223 5.15 -10.78 -4.25
CA TYR A 223 5.89 -9.99 -3.27
C TYR A 223 7.41 -10.10 -3.42
N MET A 224 7.89 -9.84 -4.64
CA MET A 224 9.32 -9.86 -5.02
C MET A 224 10.02 -11.22 -4.83
N GLY A 225 9.28 -12.30 -4.58
CA GLY A 225 9.83 -13.60 -4.20
C GLY A 225 10.22 -14.49 -5.39
N TRP A 226 10.00 -14.07 -6.65
CA TRP A 226 10.38 -14.86 -7.81
C TRP A 226 11.65 -14.36 -8.46
N SER A 227 12.22 -15.18 -9.33
CA SER A 227 13.23 -14.78 -10.31
C SER A 227 12.56 -14.67 -11.69
N VAL A 228 13.14 -13.89 -12.61
CA VAL A 228 12.65 -13.72 -13.99
C VAL A 228 12.30 -15.07 -14.64
N ARG A 229 13.20 -16.04 -14.53
CA ARG A 229 12.96 -17.38 -15.08
C ARG A 229 11.80 -18.12 -14.42
N TYR A 230 11.62 -17.96 -13.12
CA TYR A 230 10.52 -18.60 -12.38
C TYR A 230 9.20 -17.92 -12.75
N ALA A 231 9.17 -16.60 -12.72
CA ALA A 231 8.02 -15.78 -13.07
C ALA A 231 7.47 -16.11 -14.47
N LYS A 232 8.33 -16.13 -15.49
CA LYS A 232 7.93 -16.50 -16.86
C LYS A 232 7.28 -17.89 -16.95
N LYS A 233 7.75 -18.86 -16.15
CA LYS A 233 7.16 -20.19 -16.10
C LYS A 233 5.86 -20.22 -15.32
N MET A 234 5.75 -19.42 -14.26
CA MET A 234 4.51 -19.30 -13.50
C MET A 234 3.43 -18.62 -14.34
N CYS A 235 3.72 -17.46 -14.94
CA CYS A 235 2.78 -16.78 -15.82
C CYS A 235 2.26 -17.72 -16.92
N SER A 236 3.14 -18.45 -17.62
CA SER A 236 2.72 -19.43 -18.64
C SER A 236 1.83 -20.56 -18.11
N ARG A 237 1.89 -20.91 -16.81
CA ARG A 237 0.98 -21.87 -16.18
C ARG A 237 -0.34 -21.23 -15.80
N LEU A 238 -0.31 -19.97 -15.43
CA LEU A 238 -1.44 -19.22 -14.90
C LEU A 238 -2.29 -18.54 -15.98
N GLU A 239 -1.80 -18.38 -17.21
CA GLU A 239 -2.55 -17.78 -18.34
C GLU A 239 -3.96 -18.35 -18.53
N LYS A 240 -4.14 -19.65 -18.31
CA LYS A 240 -5.44 -20.33 -18.45
C LYS A 240 -6.50 -19.92 -17.40
N TYR A 241 -6.08 -19.21 -16.34
CA TYR A 241 -6.97 -18.76 -15.28
C TYR A 241 -7.41 -17.29 -15.45
N ASP A 242 -6.97 -16.62 -16.50
CA ASP A 242 -7.33 -15.23 -16.83
C ASP A 242 -7.18 -14.28 -15.63
N LEU A 243 -5.93 -14.17 -15.15
CA LEU A 243 -5.62 -13.30 -14.01
C LEU A 243 -5.67 -11.83 -14.41
N ALA A 244 -6.19 -10.99 -13.52
CA ALA A 244 -6.19 -9.54 -13.66
C ALA A 244 -4.77 -8.96 -13.73
N TRP A 245 -3.88 -9.45 -12.86
CA TRP A 245 -2.43 -9.16 -12.90
C TRP A 245 -1.61 -10.13 -12.06
N VAL A 246 -0.31 -10.15 -12.31
CA VAL A 246 0.72 -10.69 -11.39
C VAL A 246 1.52 -9.52 -10.83
N GLU A 247 1.48 -9.38 -9.51
CA GLU A 247 2.08 -8.29 -8.75
C GLU A 247 3.48 -8.64 -8.28
N GLU A 248 4.38 -7.69 -8.39
CA GLU A 248 5.76 -7.73 -7.91
C GLU A 248 6.49 -9.08 -8.11
N PRO A 249 6.59 -9.59 -9.36
CA PRO A 249 7.21 -10.89 -9.60
C PRO A 249 8.69 -10.94 -9.20
N VAL A 250 9.42 -9.83 -9.31
CA VAL A 250 10.85 -9.70 -8.99
C VAL A 250 11.11 -8.43 -8.19
N ILE A 251 12.35 -8.27 -7.68
CA ILE A 251 12.72 -7.08 -6.92
C ILE A 251 12.60 -5.79 -7.76
N PRO A 252 12.26 -4.64 -7.16
CA PRO A 252 11.96 -3.40 -7.89
C PRO A 252 13.17 -2.83 -8.66
N ASP A 253 14.40 -3.19 -8.27
CA ASP A 253 15.61 -2.78 -9.00
C ASP A 253 15.80 -3.52 -10.33
N ASP A 254 15.15 -4.68 -10.54
CA ASP A 254 15.24 -5.48 -11.78
C ASP A 254 14.17 -5.08 -12.81
N ILE A 255 14.18 -3.79 -13.19
CA ILE A 255 13.23 -3.22 -14.17
C ILE A 255 13.31 -3.94 -15.53
N ASP A 256 14.52 -4.30 -15.98
CA ASP A 256 14.69 -5.06 -17.22
C ASP A 256 14.09 -6.48 -17.09
N GLY A 257 14.14 -7.07 -15.89
CA GLY A 257 13.47 -8.34 -15.56
C GLY A 257 11.96 -8.23 -15.61
N TYR A 258 11.38 -7.16 -15.06
CA TYR A 258 9.94 -6.86 -15.20
C TYR A 258 9.55 -6.79 -16.69
N ALA A 259 10.25 -6.00 -17.50
CA ALA A 259 9.99 -5.86 -18.92
C ALA A 259 10.13 -7.21 -19.68
N GLU A 260 11.10 -8.07 -19.31
CA GLU A 260 11.24 -9.41 -19.90
C GLU A 260 10.07 -10.33 -19.52
N ILE A 261 9.56 -10.24 -18.30
CA ILE A 261 8.41 -11.01 -17.84
C ILE A 261 7.17 -10.52 -18.60
N ASN A 262 6.91 -9.22 -18.59
CA ASN A 262 5.77 -8.59 -19.25
C ASN A 262 5.68 -8.98 -20.72
N ALA A 263 6.76 -8.84 -21.46
CA ALA A 263 6.82 -9.24 -22.87
C ALA A 263 6.63 -10.75 -23.15
N SER A 264 6.61 -11.60 -22.11
CA SER A 264 6.56 -13.07 -22.25
C SER A 264 5.21 -13.69 -21.89
N THR A 265 4.24 -12.90 -21.47
CA THR A 265 2.92 -13.38 -21.03
C THR A 265 1.80 -12.48 -21.51
N SER A 266 0.58 -13.00 -21.51
CA SER A 266 -0.66 -12.23 -21.72
C SER A 266 -1.30 -11.74 -20.41
N ILE A 267 -0.79 -12.20 -19.25
CA ILE A 267 -1.26 -11.73 -17.94
C ILE A 267 -0.63 -10.35 -17.70
N PRO A 268 -1.41 -9.32 -17.37
CA PRO A 268 -0.86 -8.03 -16.99
C PRO A 268 0.12 -8.14 -15.81
N ILE A 269 1.20 -7.38 -15.85
CA ILE A 269 2.18 -7.28 -14.77
C ILE A 269 1.96 -5.98 -14.01
N SER A 270 1.93 -6.05 -12.69
CA SER A 270 1.80 -4.88 -11.84
C SER A 270 2.99 -4.71 -10.90
N GLY A 271 3.18 -3.49 -10.42
CA GLY A 271 4.20 -3.16 -9.45
C GLY A 271 4.35 -1.66 -9.24
N GLY A 272 5.19 -1.30 -8.29
CA GLY A 272 5.49 0.09 -8.00
C GLY A 272 5.31 0.50 -6.54
N GLU A 273 4.76 -0.35 -5.68
CA GLU A 273 4.62 -0.04 -4.25
C GLU A 273 5.97 0.12 -3.53
N HIS A 274 7.01 -0.56 -4.01
CA HIS A 274 8.39 -0.42 -3.54
C HIS A 274 9.26 0.48 -4.43
N GLU A 275 8.64 1.24 -5.35
CA GLU A 275 9.34 2.27 -6.11
C GLU A 275 9.04 3.67 -5.54
N PHE A 276 9.93 4.61 -5.76
CA PHE A 276 9.90 5.93 -5.14
C PHE A 276 9.98 7.02 -6.18
N THR A 277 9.14 8.05 -6.01
CA THR A 277 9.07 9.25 -6.83
C THR A 277 8.73 9.00 -8.30
N ARG A 278 8.32 10.08 -9.02
CA ARG A 278 8.06 10.02 -10.46
C ARG A 278 9.23 9.48 -11.28
N TRP A 279 10.47 9.71 -10.86
CA TRP A 279 11.65 9.27 -11.62
C TRP A 279 11.86 7.75 -11.59
N GLY A 280 11.46 7.08 -10.51
CA GLY A 280 11.46 5.63 -10.46
C GLY A 280 10.34 5.03 -11.29
N HIS A 281 9.12 5.56 -11.12
CA HIS A 281 7.96 5.13 -11.88
C HIS A 281 8.06 5.42 -13.39
N GLU A 282 8.67 6.57 -13.79
CA GLU A 282 8.98 6.86 -15.18
C GLU A 282 9.81 5.75 -15.85
N ARG A 283 10.78 5.20 -15.12
CA ARG A 283 11.63 4.10 -15.65
C ARG A 283 10.87 2.81 -15.86
N LEU A 284 9.87 2.49 -14.99
CA LEU A 284 8.98 1.36 -15.20
C LEU A 284 8.15 1.55 -16.47
N LEU A 285 7.59 2.74 -16.66
CA LEU A 285 6.77 3.09 -17.82
C LEU A 285 7.58 3.11 -19.12
N GLU A 286 8.75 3.77 -19.15
CA GLU A 286 9.63 3.83 -20.33
C GLU A 286 10.13 2.47 -20.81
N ARG A 287 10.11 1.45 -19.94
CA ARG A 287 10.56 0.08 -20.26
C ARG A 287 9.42 -0.86 -20.58
N ASP A 288 8.17 -0.39 -20.58
CA ASP A 288 6.98 -1.24 -20.68
C ASP A 288 7.06 -2.38 -19.65
N ALA A 289 7.50 -2.05 -18.42
CA ALA A 289 7.78 -3.02 -17.38
C ALA A 289 6.53 -3.47 -16.64
N VAL A 290 5.49 -2.62 -16.62
CA VAL A 290 4.21 -2.88 -15.94
C VAL A 290 3.04 -2.42 -16.80
N ASP A 291 1.92 -3.14 -16.70
CA ASP A 291 0.61 -2.80 -17.30
C ASP A 291 -0.31 -2.11 -16.29
N VAL A 292 -0.02 -2.27 -14.99
CA VAL A 292 -0.70 -1.60 -13.87
C VAL A 292 0.36 -1.03 -12.95
N LEU A 293 0.28 0.29 -12.70
CA LEU A 293 1.22 0.98 -11.82
C LEU A 293 0.61 1.11 -10.41
N GLN A 294 1.38 0.71 -9.39
CA GLN A 294 0.90 0.62 -8.01
C GLN A 294 1.74 1.46 -7.03
N PRO A 295 1.82 2.81 -7.19
CA PRO A 295 2.52 3.63 -6.21
C PRO A 295 1.82 3.59 -4.85
N ASP A 296 2.58 3.66 -3.78
CA ASP A 296 2.04 3.88 -2.44
C ASP A 296 2.14 5.36 -2.06
N VAL A 297 1.02 5.98 -1.72
CA VAL A 297 0.95 7.41 -1.36
C VAL A 297 1.84 7.75 -0.15
N HIS A 298 2.00 6.79 0.77
CA HIS A 298 2.82 6.96 1.98
C HIS A 298 4.32 6.75 1.73
N ARG A 299 4.68 6.16 0.57
CA ARG A 299 6.08 5.84 0.22
C ARG A 299 6.60 6.65 -0.97
N ALA A 300 5.77 6.87 -1.98
CA ALA A 300 6.20 7.46 -3.25
C ALA A 300 6.56 8.95 -3.19
N GLY A 301 6.22 9.65 -2.11
CA GLY A 301 6.45 11.08 -1.93
C GLY A 301 5.19 11.89 -1.63
N GLY A 302 4.14 11.25 -1.10
CA GLY A 302 2.88 11.87 -0.73
C GLY A 302 1.94 12.12 -1.91
N LEU A 303 0.84 12.83 -1.65
CA LEU A 303 -0.17 13.19 -2.67
C LEU A 303 0.41 14.05 -3.78
N THR A 304 1.29 15.00 -3.45
CA THR A 304 1.96 15.85 -4.44
C THR A 304 2.70 15.05 -5.49
N GLU A 305 3.40 13.99 -5.10
CA GLU A 305 4.20 13.19 -6.01
C GLU A 305 3.37 12.11 -6.70
N THR A 306 2.44 11.46 -5.98
CA THR A 306 1.57 10.43 -6.55
C THR A 306 0.68 10.99 -7.67
N LYS A 307 0.19 12.23 -7.52
CA LYS A 307 -0.52 12.90 -8.62
C LYS A 307 0.34 13.05 -9.87
N ARG A 308 1.61 13.43 -9.73
CA ARG A 308 2.55 13.53 -10.86
C ARG A 308 2.84 12.18 -11.49
N ILE A 309 2.90 11.12 -10.68
CA ILE A 309 3.06 9.74 -11.16
C ILE A 309 1.85 9.34 -12.00
N ALA A 310 0.63 9.65 -11.55
CA ALA A 310 -0.59 9.35 -12.31
C ALA A 310 -0.67 10.15 -13.62
N ASP A 311 -0.35 11.44 -13.59
CA ASP A 311 -0.28 12.28 -14.79
C ASP A 311 0.73 11.71 -15.81
N LEU A 312 1.86 11.17 -15.33
CA LEU A 312 2.87 10.52 -16.18
C LEU A 312 2.35 9.19 -16.74
N ALA A 313 1.76 8.32 -15.90
CA ALA A 313 1.20 7.02 -16.29
C ALA A 313 0.11 7.19 -17.37
N SER A 314 -0.71 8.26 -17.29
CA SER A 314 -1.73 8.55 -18.27
C SER A 314 -1.19 8.77 -19.68
N THR A 315 0.06 9.24 -19.82
CA THR A 315 0.71 9.43 -21.14
C THR A 315 1.17 8.11 -21.77
N HIS A 316 1.20 7.03 -20.99
CA HIS A 316 1.52 5.67 -21.41
C HIS A 316 0.29 4.76 -21.50
N ASP A 317 -0.92 5.29 -21.23
CA ASP A 317 -2.17 4.52 -21.16
C ASP A 317 -2.14 3.40 -20.10
N VAL A 318 -1.40 3.63 -18.98
CA VAL A 318 -1.25 2.71 -17.87
C VAL A 318 -2.13 3.18 -16.70
N PRO A 319 -3.07 2.35 -16.21
CA PRO A 319 -3.86 2.66 -15.03
C PRO A 319 -3.00 2.65 -13.76
N VAL A 320 -3.42 3.45 -12.78
CA VAL A 320 -2.81 3.53 -11.47
C VAL A 320 -3.76 2.94 -10.42
N ILE A 321 -3.38 1.81 -9.84
CA ILE A 321 -4.10 1.16 -8.76
C ILE A 321 -3.20 1.20 -7.53
N PRO A 322 -3.28 2.25 -6.69
CA PRO A 322 -2.31 2.43 -5.61
C PRO A 322 -2.34 1.31 -4.59
N HIS A 323 -1.17 0.97 -4.06
CA HIS A 323 -1.08 0.17 -2.84
C HIS A 323 -1.71 0.92 -1.66
N SER A 324 -2.39 0.17 -0.76
CA SER A 324 -3.05 0.71 0.43
C SER A 324 -4.38 1.44 0.15
N GLY A 325 -5.39 1.19 0.99
CA GLY A 325 -6.74 1.78 0.90
C GLY A 325 -7.02 2.82 1.99
N THR A 326 -6.00 3.53 2.46
CA THR A 326 -6.14 4.56 3.49
C THR A 326 -6.80 5.83 2.96
N ASN A 327 -7.32 6.68 3.84
CA ASN A 327 -7.95 7.94 3.45
C ASN A 327 -7.10 8.77 2.48
N PRO A 328 -5.78 8.99 2.69
CA PRO A 328 -4.97 9.70 1.70
C PRO A 328 -4.98 9.07 0.31
N THR A 329 -4.95 7.74 0.23
CA THR A 329 -5.03 7.01 -1.03
C THR A 329 -6.39 7.20 -1.70
N LEU A 330 -7.48 7.14 -0.93
CA LEU A 330 -8.82 7.38 -1.45
C LEU A 330 -9.01 8.82 -1.97
N HIS A 331 -8.39 9.82 -1.32
CA HIS A 331 -8.39 11.19 -1.85
C HIS A 331 -7.66 11.30 -3.20
N PHE A 332 -6.58 10.55 -3.37
CA PHE A 332 -5.88 10.49 -4.65
C PHE A 332 -6.76 9.86 -5.72
N ILE A 333 -7.33 8.66 -5.45
CA ILE A 333 -8.19 7.94 -6.41
C ILE A 333 -9.40 8.78 -6.79
N ALA A 334 -10.09 9.38 -5.82
CA ALA A 334 -11.24 10.26 -6.07
C ALA A 334 -10.94 11.45 -6.99
N ALA A 335 -9.67 11.81 -7.17
CA ALA A 335 -9.26 12.94 -8.01
C ALA A 335 -8.48 12.54 -9.28
N ALA A 336 -8.29 11.25 -9.53
CA ALA A 336 -7.46 10.76 -10.64
C ALA A 336 -8.31 9.96 -11.66
N THR A 337 -8.39 10.43 -12.90
CA THR A 337 -9.21 9.81 -13.96
C THR A 337 -8.67 8.45 -14.45
N ASN A 338 -7.43 8.12 -14.14
CA ASN A 338 -6.79 6.86 -14.48
C ASN A 338 -6.50 5.97 -13.26
N ALA A 339 -7.18 6.22 -12.14
CA ALA A 339 -7.12 5.39 -10.93
C ALA A 339 -8.50 4.72 -10.70
N PRO A 340 -8.72 3.52 -11.29
CA PRO A 340 -10.06 2.93 -11.35
C PRO A 340 -10.55 2.31 -10.05
N MET A 341 -9.65 1.93 -9.12
CA MET A 341 -10.04 1.23 -7.89
C MET A 341 -9.01 1.39 -6.77
N ALA A 342 -9.45 1.11 -5.55
CA ALA A 342 -8.63 1.07 -4.35
C ALA A 342 -8.29 -0.36 -3.94
N GLU A 343 -7.17 -0.54 -3.28
CA GLU A 343 -6.86 -1.73 -2.51
C GLU A 343 -7.59 -1.68 -1.16
N PHE A 344 -8.21 -2.79 -0.76
CA PHE A 344 -8.81 -2.92 0.56
C PHE A 344 -8.37 -4.25 1.20
N PHE A 345 -8.09 -4.21 2.50
CA PHE A 345 -7.64 -5.37 3.28
C PHE A 345 -8.77 -5.83 4.21
N PRO A 346 -9.72 -6.66 3.75
CA PRO A 346 -10.77 -7.17 4.62
C PRO A 346 -10.19 -8.10 5.67
N ILE A 347 -10.83 -8.16 6.84
CA ILE A 347 -10.53 -9.14 7.88
C ILE A 347 -11.50 -10.31 7.68
N PRO A 348 -11.01 -11.53 7.35
CA PRO A 348 -11.89 -12.67 7.16
C PRO A 348 -12.48 -13.16 8.49
N GLU A 349 -13.73 -13.65 8.45
CA GLU A 349 -14.43 -14.14 9.65
C GLU A 349 -13.66 -15.25 10.37
N TRP A 350 -13.03 -16.18 9.61
CA TRP A 350 -12.27 -17.28 10.22
C TRP A 350 -11.11 -16.80 11.08
N TYR A 351 -10.60 -15.60 10.83
CA TYR A 351 -9.55 -14.98 11.63
C TYR A 351 -10.13 -14.40 12.92
N THR A 352 -11.22 -13.65 12.84
CA THR A 352 -11.89 -13.08 14.03
C THR A 352 -12.38 -14.17 14.99
N GLU A 353 -12.83 -15.34 14.46
CA GLU A 353 -13.24 -16.49 15.26
C GLU A 353 -12.09 -17.13 16.10
N ARG A 354 -10.84 -16.89 15.72
CA ARG A 354 -9.65 -17.38 16.44
C ARG A 354 -9.16 -16.42 17.52
N GLN A 355 -9.63 -15.17 17.49
CA GLN A 355 -9.23 -14.17 18.47
C GLN A 355 -9.99 -14.37 19.79
N PRO A 356 -9.39 -14.05 20.97
CA PRO A 356 -10.08 -14.04 22.24
C PRO A 356 -11.30 -13.08 22.22
N GLU A 357 -12.38 -13.45 22.94
CA GLU A 357 -13.56 -12.57 23.10
C GLU A 357 -13.14 -11.17 23.58
N GLY A 358 -13.36 -10.14 22.76
CA GLY A 358 -13.06 -8.75 23.08
C GLY A 358 -11.73 -8.23 22.51
N GLU A 359 -10.97 -9.07 21.78
CA GLU A 359 -9.83 -8.63 20.98
C GLU A 359 -10.28 -8.34 19.55
N ARG A 360 -9.77 -7.30 19.01
CA ARG A 360 -10.09 -6.49 17.84
C ARG A 360 -10.73 -7.17 16.62
N GLU A 361 -11.85 -6.60 16.22
CA GLU A 361 -12.37 -6.53 14.85
C GLU A 361 -11.78 -5.30 14.13
N SER A 362 -10.47 -5.14 13.96
CA SER A 362 -9.92 -3.91 13.36
C SER A 362 -8.99 -4.16 12.17
N THR A 363 -9.17 -3.35 11.13
CA THR A 363 -8.34 -3.34 9.95
C THR A 363 -7.02 -2.60 10.20
N TYR A 364 -6.12 -2.69 9.27
CA TYR A 364 -4.76 -2.17 9.20
C TYR A 364 -4.50 -0.76 9.78
N ALA A 365 -5.44 0.14 9.81
CA ALA A 365 -5.25 1.50 10.34
C ALA A 365 -6.21 1.87 11.48
N ASP A 366 -7.10 0.96 11.85
CA ASP A 366 -8.26 1.24 12.69
C ASP A 366 -7.89 1.59 14.13
N ALA A 367 -6.70 1.17 14.55
CA ALA A 367 -6.28 1.44 15.91
C ALA A 367 -6.01 2.93 16.15
N ILE A 368 -5.29 3.57 15.24
CA ILE A 368 -4.82 4.96 15.42
C ILE A 368 -5.71 5.99 14.73
N TYR A 369 -6.64 5.56 13.88
CA TYR A 369 -7.65 6.43 13.27
C TYR A 369 -9.05 6.06 13.72
N ALA A 370 -9.87 7.07 13.98
CA ALA A 370 -11.29 6.89 14.21
C ALA A 370 -12.02 6.73 12.86
N ASP A 371 -13.04 5.85 12.83
CA ASP A 371 -13.93 5.66 11.69
C ASP A 371 -13.22 5.40 10.33
N PRO A 372 -12.47 4.29 10.20
CA PRO A 372 -11.85 3.93 8.93
C PRO A 372 -12.89 3.63 7.85
N PRO A 373 -12.56 3.87 6.56
CA PRO A 373 -13.48 3.61 5.47
C PRO A 373 -13.80 2.11 5.36
N THR A 374 -15.10 1.79 5.33
CA THR A 374 -15.60 0.42 5.21
C THR A 374 -16.37 0.26 3.91
N PRO A 375 -16.06 -0.74 3.06
CA PRO A 375 -16.75 -0.96 1.80
C PRO A 375 -18.16 -1.52 2.00
N THR A 376 -19.04 -1.22 1.04
CA THR A 376 -20.35 -1.83 0.90
C THR A 376 -20.54 -2.25 -0.56
N ASP A 377 -20.86 -3.52 -0.79
CA ASP A 377 -21.01 -4.07 -2.14
C ASP A 377 -19.78 -3.78 -3.04
N GLY A 378 -18.56 -3.94 -2.51
CA GLY A 378 -17.30 -3.72 -3.24
C GLY A 378 -16.94 -2.26 -3.48
N GLU A 379 -17.67 -1.29 -2.93
CA GLU A 379 -17.42 0.14 -3.08
C GLU A 379 -17.09 0.82 -1.74
N LEU A 380 -16.12 1.71 -1.75
CA LEU A 380 -15.77 2.58 -0.64
C LEU A 380 -16.40 3.96 -0.80
N PRO A 381 -16.91 4.57 0.29
CA PRO A 381 -17.39 5.93 0.25
C PRO A 381 -16.23 6.91 0.01
N LEU A 382 -16.53 8.06 -0.58
CA LEU A 382 -15.56 9.15 -0.64
C LEU A 382 -15.13 9.56 0.79
N PRO A 383 -13.84 9.84 1.03
CA PRO A 383 -13.38 10.27 2.35
C PRO A 383 -14.15 11.51 2.82
N PRO A 384 -14.62 11.55 4.08
CA PRO A 384 -15.28 12.72 4.60
C PRO A 384 -14.30 13.89 4.70
N GLY A 385 -14.80 15.11 4.62
CA GLY A 385 -14.01 16.34 4.84
C GLY A 385 -14.24 16.95 6.22
N PRO A 386 -13.46 17.96 6.57
CA PRO A 386 -12.36 18.60 5.83
C PRO A 386 -11.02 17.87 5.98
N GLY A 387 -10.07 18.22 5.14
CA GLY A 387 -8.73 17.64 5.13
C GLY A 387 -8.70 16.24 4.55
N ILE A 388 -7.88 15.35 5.11
CA ILE A 388 -7.83 13.94 4.73
C ILE A 388 -8.96 13.10 5.37
N GLY A 389 -9.84 13.73 6.17
CA GLY A 389 -10.98 13.07 6.78
C GLY A 389 -10.63 11.99 7.81
N ALA A 390 -9.43 12.02 8.36
CA ALA A 390 -8.98 11.08 9.38
C ALA A 390 -8.74 11.82 10.70
N GLU A 391 -9.43 11.39 11.74
CA GLU A 391 -9.19 11.86 13.11
C GLU A 391 -8.32 10.83 13.85
N LEU A 392 -7.33 11.32 14.59
CA LEU A 392 -6.46 10.44 15.39
C LEU A 392 -7.21 10.00 16.66
N ASN A 393 -7.19 8.70 16.90
CA ASN A 393 -7.51 8.12 18.19
C ASN A 393 -6.33 8.36 19.14
N ARG A 394 -6.38 9.41 19.93
CA ARG A 394 -5.28 9.84 20.80
C ARG A 394 -4.93 8.82 21.89
N ASP A 395 -5.91 8.07 22.37
CA ASP A 395 -5.68 7.04 23.37
C ASP A 395 -4.92 5.85 22.75
N ALA A 396 -5.34 5.39 21.58
CA ALA A 396 -4.64 4.33 20.86
C ALA A 396 -3.23 4.78 20.39
N LEU A 397 -3.11 6.01 19.88
CA LEU A 397 -1.79 6.54 19.52
C LEU A 397 -0.84 6.54 20.72
N ALA A 398 -1.31 6.90 21.91
CA ALA A 398 -0.49 6.88 23.11
C ALA A 398 -0.16 5.45 23.60
N GLU A 399 -1.07 4.49 23.37
CA GLU A 399 -0.89 3.07 23.72
C GLU A 399 0.16 2.40 22.84
N PHE A 400 0.15 2.66 21.53
CA PHE A 400 1.04 2.04 20.56
C PHE A 400 2.30 2.85 20.24
N ALA A 401 2.46 4.04 20.81
CA ALA A 401 3.66 4.86 20.62
C ALA A 401 4.90 4.16 21.17
N LEU A 402 5.95 4.07 20.34
CA LEU A 402 7.27 3.58 20.74
C LEU A 402 8.07 4.72 21.40
N GLU A 403 8.82 4.40 22.47
CA GLU A 403 9.72 5.35 23.18
C GLU A 403 10.94 5.76 22.33
#